data_705bca272385bbc2baf780e536ba9331
#
_entry.id   705bca272385bbc2baf780e536ba9331
#
_cell.length_a   1.000
_cell.length_b   1.000
_cell.length_c   1.000
_cell.angle_alpha   90.00
_cell.angle_beta   90.00
_cell.angle_gamma   90.00
#
_symmetry.space_group_name_H-M   'P 1'
#
loop_
_entity.id
_entity.type
_entity.pdbx_description
1 polymer ?
#
loop_
_entity_poly.entity_id
_entity_poly.type
_entity_poly.pdbx_seq_one_letter_code
_entity_poly.pdbx_strand_id
1 'polypeptide(L)'
;MTPTAPTLLRPTDPADVSRLLAGARAVAGGTDLLVQRRAGAEAPTLVDLTGLAGARPAVTSDDAAGELTISAVHPLTDIANGLTDGAGVFPALTAAICQFASTTIRNRATIGGNLVTGSPAADTVPALLAAGAAIDIVTPDGGLRTVDLAEFLLGPRRVDLAAGEWVTSVRVPQPPVEGGFRKIGGRRAQAISFLNLAWQWHREPDGRLTGVRLAMGSVAPTVVRLRTAAAVLEAQLPTQDVVDAAVAAIDADISPIDDLRASAHYRRRCAAGLLREALLPPSGTARADQYVTPTTREKNQ
;
A
#
# COMPACT_ATOMS: atom_id res chain seq x y z
N MET A 1 -25.71 -29.03 4.59
CA MET A 1 -25.90 -28.57 3.19
C MET A 1 -24.51 -28.41 2.58
N THR A 2 -24.23 -29.02 1.47
CA THR A 2 -22.98 -28.83 0.74
C THR A 2 -22.99 -27.40 0.17
N PRO A 3 -21.97 -26.55 0.42
CA PRO A 3 -21.96 -25.19 -0.11
C PRO A 3 -21.95 -25.27 -1.64
N THR A 4 -22.92 -24.62 -2.27
CA THR A 4 -22.98 -24.49 -3.74
C THR A 4 -21.73 -23.75 -4.22
N ALA A 5 -21.08 -24.27 -5.27
CA ALA A 5 -19.93 -23.58 -5.87
C ALA A 5 -20.38 -22.19 -6.38
N PRO A 6 -19.60 -21.12 -6.14
CA PRO A 6 -19.96 -19.81 -6.62
C PRO A 6 -19.91 -19.76 -8.15
N THR A 7 -20.82 -19.01 -8.74
CA THR A 7 -20.72 -18.64 -10.15
C THR A 7 -19.56 -17.64 -10.30
N LEU A 8 -18.64 -17.89 -11.23
CA LEU A 8 -17.53 -17.00 -11.54
C LEU A 8 -17.75 -16.35 -12.90
N LEU A 9 -17.91 -15.03 -12.92
CA LEU A 9 -18.02 -14.21 -14.13
C LEU A 9 -16.67 -13.54 -14.36
N ARG A 10 -16.17 -13.54 -15.59
CA ARG A 10 -14.87 -12.96 -15.95
C ARG A 10 -15.04 -12.00 -17.12
N PRO A 11 -15.35 -10.71 -16.85
CA PRO A 11 -15.41 -9.69 -17.89
C PRO A 11 -14.02 -9.43 -18.47
N THR A 12 -13.99 -9.11 -19.76
CA THR A 12 -12.79 -8.62 -20.46
C THR A 12 -12.93 -7.15 -20.84
N ASP A 13 -14.16 -6.62 -20.78
CA ASP A 13 -14.46 -5.22 -21.00
C ASP A 13 -14.79 -4.52 -19.67
N PRO A 14 -14.08 -3.43 -19.30
CA PRO A 14 -14.40 -2.64 -18.11
C PRO A 14 -15.87 -2.16 -18.05
N ALA A 15 -16.50 -1.89 -19.19
CA ALA A 15 -17.88 -1.43 -19.27
C ALA A 15 -18.90 -2.46 -18.74
N ASP A 16 -18.56 -3.75 -18.77
CA ASP A 16 -19.43 -4.82 -18.26
C ASP A 16 -19.37 -4.97 -16.73
N VAL A 17 -18.29 -4.52 -16.09
CA VAL A 17 -18.00 -4.80 -14.68
C VAL A 17 -19.08 -4.29 -13.75
N SER A 18 -19.45 -3.01 -13.85
CA SER A 18 -20.43 -2.39 -12.95
C SER A 18 -21.80 -3.06 -13.06
N ARG A 19 -22.22 -3.44 -14.27
CA ARG A 19 -23.46 -4.19 -14.51
C ARG A 19 -23.42 -5.56 -13.83
N LEU A 20 -22.30 -6.26 -13.91
CA LEU A 20 -22.12 -7.60 -13.32
C LEU A 20 -22.03 -7.53 -11.79
N LEU A 21 -21.52 -6.42 -11.24
CA LEU A 21 -21.39 -6.22 -9.78
C LEU A 21 -22.73 -5.87 -9.10
N ALA A 22 -23.78 -5.56 -9.82
CA ALA A 22 -25.08 -5.19 -9.25
C ALA A 22 -25.68 -6.26 -8.29
N GLY A 23 -25.28 -7.53 -8.42
CA GLY A 23 -25.72 -8.63 -7.54
C GLY A 23 -24.57 -9.59 -7.17
N ALA A 24 -23.32 -9.17 -7.34
CA ALA A 24 -22.15 -10.01 -7.18
C ALA A 24 -21.05 -9.30 -6.37
N ARG A 25 -20.03 -10.03 -5.98
CA ARG A 25 -18.86 -9.50 -5.29
C ARG A 25 -17.62 -9.53 -6.20
N ALA A 26 -16.90 -8.43 -6.26
CA ALA A 26 -15.64 -8.37 -6.98
C ALA A 26 -14.58 -9.29 -6.34
N VAL A 27 -13.83 -9.97 -7.18
CA VAL A 27 -12.61 -10.69 -6.81
C VAL A 27 -11.51 -10.31 -7.80
N ALA A 28 -10.32 -10.04 -7.28
CA ALA A 28 -9.10 -9.92 -8.09
C ALA A 28 -8.17 -11.09 -7.73
N GLY A 29 -7.08 -10.85 -7.00
CA GLY A 29 -6.16 -11.93 -6.59
C GLY A 29 -6.76 -13.03 -5.72
N GLY A 30 -7.85 -12.76 -5.02
CA GLY A 30 -8.57 -13.72 -4.17
C GLY A 30 -7.86 -14.08 -2.86
N THR A 31 -6.68 -13.53 -2.59
CA THR A 31 -5.80 -13.93 -1.47
C THR A 31 -6.36 -13.64 -0.08
N ASP A 32 -7.29 -12.69 0.05
CA ASP A 32 -8.03 -12.42 1.29
C ASP A 32 -9.47 -12.95 1.20
N LEU A 33 -10.18 -12.68 0.10
CA LEU A 33 -11.58 -13.05 -0.07
C LEU A 33 -11.81 -14.58 0.05
N LEU A 34 -10.94 -15.40 -0.54
CA LEU A 34 -11.09 -16.85 -0.48
C LEU A 34 -10.82 -17.41 0.92
N VAL A 35 -9.96 -16.75 1.72
CA VAL A 35 -9.77 -17.08 3.14
C VAL A 35 -11.01 -16.74 3.93
N GLN A 36 -11.62 -15.56 3.72
CA GLN A 36 -12.87 -15.18 4.37
C GLN A 36 -13.99 -16.17 4.03
N ARG A 37 -14.11 -16.62 2.78
CA ARG A 37 -15.10 -17.62 2.37
C ARG A 37 -14.93 -18.97 3.08
N ARG A 38 -13.70 -19.43 3.25
CA ARG A 38 -13.42 -20.63 4.04
C ARG A 38 -13.86 -20.48 5.50
N ALA A 39 -13.85 -19.25 6.03
CA ALA A 39 -14.35 -18.91 7.36
C ALA A 39 -15.87 -18.65 7.39
N GLY A 40 -16.62 -18.92 6.31
CA GLY A 40 -18.08 -18.84 6.27
C GLY A 40 -18.68 -17.59 5.60
N ALA A 41 -17.86 -16.70 5.03
CA ALA A 41 -18.40 -15.56 4.29
C ALA A 41 -19.06 -16.02 2.97
N GLU A 42 -20.34 -15.67 2.79
CA GLU A 42 -21.09 -16.00 1.58
C GLU A 42 -20.77 -15.05 0.43
N ALA A 43 -20.63 -15.59 -0.78
CA ALA A 43 -20.61 -14.85 -2.02
C ALA A 43 -21.04 -15.79 -3.15
N PRO A 44 -22.33 -15.82 -3.50
CA PRO A 44 -22.90 -16.78 -4.46
C PRO A 44 -22.39 -16.51 -5.88
N THR A 45 -22.11 -15.26 -6.23
CA THR A 45 -21.56 -14.85 -7.52
C THR A 45 -20.32 -13.98 -7.32
N LEU A 46 -19.26 -14.27 -8.05
CA LEU A 46 -18.00 -13.52 -8.07
C LEU A 46 -17.76 -12.94 -9.46
N VAL A 47 -17.29 -11.71 -9.52
CA VAL A 47 -16.80 -11.06 -10.75
C VAL A 47 -15.28 -10.97 -10.67
N ASP A 48 -14.59 -11.73 -11.51
CA ASP A 48 -13.12 -11.79 -11.56
C ASP A 48 -12.57 -10.63 -12.40
N LEU A 49 -11.99 -9.66 -11.72
CA LEU A 49 -11.41 -8.46 -12.35
C LEU A 49 -10.03 -8.69 -12.99
N THR A 50 -9.40 -9.85 -12.75
CA THR A 50 -8.05 -10.12 -13.30
C THR A 50 -8.04 -10.24 -14.82
N GLY A 51 -9.19 -10.51 -15.46
CA GLY A 51 -9.35 -10.48 -16.91
C GLY A 51 -9.07 -9.11 -17.55
N LEU A 52 -9.16 -8.04 -16.76
CA LEU A 52 -8.95 -6.66 -17.21
C LEU A 52 -7.45 -6.25 -17.23
N ALA A 53 -6.55 -7.04 -16.62
CA ALA A 53 -5.14 -6.69 -16.53
C ALA A 53 -4.46 -6.53 -17.89
N GLY A 54 -4.88 -7.28 -18.91
CA GLY A 54 -4.35 -7.16 -20.26
C GLY A 54 -4.71 -5.87 -21.01
N ALA A 55 -5.65 -5.08 -20.49
CA ALA A 55 -6.16 -3.88 -21.16
C ALA A 55 -5.25 -2.64 -21.01
N ARG A 56 -4.34 -2.63 -20.04
CA ARG A 56 -3.42 -1.51 -19.75
C ARG A 56 -2.16 -1.98 -19.05
N PRO A 57 -1.04 -1.22 -19.06
CA PRO A 57 0.14 -1.51 -18.25
C PRO A 57 -0.16 -1.53 -16.74
N ALA A 58 0.66 -2.24 -15.97
CA ALA A 58 0.55 -2.28 -14.50
C ALA A 58 0.85 -0.92 -13.85
N VAL A 59 1.80 -0.17 -14.44
CA VAL A 59 2.18 1.19 -14.03
C VAL A 59 2.38 2.02 -15.28
N THR A 60 1.88 3.26 -15.26
CA THR A 60 2.16 4.28 -16.29
C THR A 60 2.60 5.57 -15.61
N SER A 61 3.52 6.31 -16.26
CA SER A 61 3.92 7.65 -15.84
C SER A 61 3.31 8.67 -16.81
N ASP A 62 2.81 9.76 -16.25
CA ASP A 62 2.54 10.99 -16.99
C ASP A 62 3.53 12.04 -16.50
N ASP A 63 4.64 12.19 -17.22
CA ASP A 63 5.70 13.13 -16.85
C ASP A 63 5.26 14.58 -16.93
N ALA A 64 4.29 14.89 -17.82
CA ALA A 64 3.73 16.24 -17.94
C ALA A 64 2.83 16.60 -16.76
N ALA A 65 2.06 15.65 -16.24
CA ALA A 65 1.24 15.82 -15.04
C ALA A 65 2.04 15.59 -13.76
N GLY A 66 3.23 14.99 -13.82
CA GLY A 66 4.00 14.59 -12.64
C GLY A 66 3.27 13.54 -11.80
N GLU A 67 2.66 12.55 -12.45
CA GLU A 67 1.80 11.55 -11.80
C GLU A 67 2.12 10.13 -12.27
N LEU A 68 2.08 9.18 -11.32
CA LEU A 68 2.06 7.75 -11.63
C LEU A 68 0.63 7.21 -11.50
N THR A 69 0.18 6.46 -12.49
CA THR A 69 -1.06 5.68 -12.41
C THR A 69 -0.72 4.21 -12.27
N ILE A 70 -1.22 3.59 -11.20
CA ILE A 70 -1.03 2.19 -10.86
C ILE A 70 -2.36 1.46 -11.05
N SER A 71 -2.37 0.42 -11.88
CA SER A 71 -3.58 -0.39 -12.12
C SER A 71 -3.98 -1.18 -10.86
N ALA A 72 -5.26 -1.10 -10.49
CA ALA A 72 -5.77 -1.77 -9.30
C ALA A 72 -5.88 -3.30 -9.44
N VAL A 73 -5.89 -3.83 -10.67
CA VAL A 73 -6.18 -5.24 -10.97
C VAL A 73 -4.95 -6.09 -11.29
N HIS A 74 -3.78 -5.47 -11.48
CA HIS A 74 -2.54 -6.20 -11.71
C HIS A 74 -1.99 -6.82 -10.41
N PRO A 75 -1.32 -7.98 -10.52
CA PRO A 75 -0.54 -8.55 -9.43
C PRO A 75 0.51 -7.58 -8.88
N LEU A 76 0.76 -7.65 -7.58
CA LEU A 76 1.79 -6.80 -6.94
C LEU A 76 3.19 -7.02 -7.54
N THR A 77 3.48 -8.23 -8.03
CA THR A 77 4.74 -8.53 -8.73
C THR A 77 4.87 -7.71 -10.01
N ASP A 78 3.80 -7.58 -10.81
CA ASP A 78 3.82 -6.82 -12.05
C ASP A 78 3.95 -5.32 -11.77
N ILE A 79 3.32 -4.84 -10.69
CA ILE A 79 3.49 -3.45 -10.24
C ILE A 79 4.93 -3.19 -9.82
N ALA A 80 5.55 -4.08 -9.03
CA ALA A 80 6.94 -3.92 -8.62
C ALA A 80 7.90 -3.89 -9.83
N ASN A 81 7.68 -4.76 -10.82
CA ASN A 81 8.47 -4.75 -12.06
C ASN A 81 8.27 -3.44 -12.83
N GLY A 82 7.03 -2.96 -13.00
CA GLY A 82 6.74 -1.70 -13.67
C GLY A 82 7.39 -0.49 -12.99
N LEU A 83 7.51 -0.48 -11.66
CA LEU A 83 8.19 0.56 -10.90
C LEU A 83 9.73 0.50 -11.02
N THR A 84 10.30 -0.63 -11.42
CA THR A 84 11.75 -0.79 -11.62
C THR A 84 12.17 -0.62 -13.06
N ASP A 85 11.30 -0.93 -14.03
CA ASP A 85 11.61 -0.97 -15.45
C ASP A 85 11.40 0.37 -16.21
N GLY A 86 11.23 1.48 -15.47
CA GLY A 86 11.28 2.82 -16.05
C GLY A 86 9.97 3.59 -16.12
N ALA A 87 8.84 3.06 -15.61
CA ALA A 87 7.59 3.83 -15.51
C ALA A 87 7.61 4.86 -14.36
N GLY A 88 8.72 4.97 -13.62
CA GLY A 88 8.90 5.86 -12.49
C GLY A 88 9.38 5.12 -11.24
N VAL A 89 10.10 5.83 -10.38
CA VAL A 89 10.69 5.27 -9.17
C VAL A 89 9.78 5.56 -7.97
N PHE A 90 9.37 4.54 -7.24
CA PHE A 90 8.60 4.68 -6.01
C PHE A 90 9.17 3.77 -4.91
N PRO A 91 10.30 4.17 -4.27
CA PRO A 91 11.06 3.30 -3.37
C PRO A 91 10.23 2.75 -2.21
N ALA A 92 9.39 3.57 -1.59
CA ALA A 92 8.56 3.16 -0.47
C ALA A 92 7.56 2.03 -0.86
N LEU A 93 6.91 2.15 -2.02
CA LEU A 93 5.96 1.13 -2.49
C LEU A 93 6.68 -0.14 -2.93
N THR A 94 7.79 -0.01 -3.65
CA THR A 94 8.62 -1.16 -4.07
C THR A 94 9.11 -1.94 -2.85
N ALA A 95 9.63 -1.25 -1.82
CA ALA A 95 10.06 -1.87 -0.58
C ALA A 95 8.89 -2.55 0.19
N ALA A 96 7.70 -1.93 0.19
CA ALA A 96 6.50 -2.50 0.79
C ALA A 96 6.06 -3.79 0.06
N ILE A 97 6.05 -3.78 -1.27
CA ILE A 97 5.71 -4.97 -2.08
C ILE A 97 6.74 -6.09 -1.84
N CYS A 98 8.03 -5.80 -1.78
CA CYS A 98 9.07 -6.80 -1.51
C CYS A 98 8.87 -7.50 -0.16
N GLN A 99 8.36 -6.80 0.85
CA GLN A 99 8.06 -7.35 2.18
C GLN A 99 6.63 -7.91 2.33
N PHE A 100 5.79 -7.78 1.30
CA PHE A 100 4.41 -8.26 1.30
C PHE A 100 4.37 -9.78 1.19
N ALA A 101 3.78 -10.45 2.18
CA ALA A 101 3.48 -11.89 2.21
C ALA A 101 4.61 -12.79 1.62
N SER A 102 4.30 -13.60 0.61
CA SER A 102 5.24 -14.44 -0.16
C SER A 102 5.17 -14.10 -1.65
N THR A 103 6.16 -14.54 -2.42
CA THR A 103 6.15 -14.38 -3.88
C THR A 103 4.90 -14.98 -4.51
N THR A 104 4.48 -16.16 -4.06
CA THR A 104 3.24 -16.81 -4.55
C THR A 104 2.01 -15.95 -4.30
N ILE A 105 1.93 -15.30 -3.14
CA ILE A 105 0.83 -14.38 -2.82
C ILE A 105 0.95 -13.10 -3.64
N ARG A 106 2.14 -12.50 -3.79
CA ARG A 106 2.35 -11.29 -4.61
C ARG A 106 2.00 -11.49 -6.09
N ASN A 107 2.21 -12.69 -6.62
CA ASN A 107 1.82 -13.06 -7.99
C ASN A 107 0.29 -13.12 -8.20
N ARG A 108 -0.49 -12.98 -7.15
CA ARG A 108 -1.96 -13.01 -7.17
C ARG A 108 -2.58 -11.77 -6.55
N ALA A 109 -2.08 -11.32 -5.39
CA ALA A 109 -2.58 -10.16 -4.68
C ALA A 109 -2.45 -8.90 -5.54
N THR A 110 -3.47 -8.05 -5.50
CA THR A 110 -3.52 -6.79 -6.25
C THR A 110 -3.56 -5.60 -5.31
N ILE A 111 -3.15 -4.44 -5.79
CA ILE A 111 -3.21 -3.21 -5.00
C ILE A 111 -4.66 -2.84 -4.67
N GLY A 112 -5.57 -2.97 -5.64
CA GLY A 112 -7.00 -2.74 -5.43
C GLY A 112 -7.60 -3.68 -4.38
N GLY A 113 -7.26 -4.98 -4.42
CA GLY A 113 -7.67 -5.94 -3.40
C GLY A 113 -7.14 -5.58 -2.00
N ASN A 114 -5.90 -5.11 -1.88
CA ASN A 114 -5.33 -4.70 -0.60
C ASN A 114 -6.01 -3.44 -0.03
N LEU A 115 -6.30 -2.44 -0.88
CA LEU A 115 -7.05 -1.23 -0.52
C LEU A 115 -8.47 -1.56 -0.05
N VAL A 116 -9.24 -2.31 -0.85
CA VAL A 116 -10.65 -2.65 -0.56
C VAL A 116 -10.78 -3.55 0.68
N THR A 117 -9.76 -4.36 0.99
CA THR A 117 -9.72 -5.10 2.25
C THR A 117 -9.75 -4.16 3.48
N GLY A 118 -9.26 -2.93 3.37
CA GLY A 118 -9.32 -1.92 4.42
C GLY A 118 -8.62 -2.35 5.72
N SER A 119 -7.56 -3.14 5.61
CA SER A 119 -6.82 -3.64 6.78
C SER A 119 -5.96 -2.54 7.40
N PRO A 120 -6.06 -2.27 8.71
CA PRO A 120 -5.12 -1.39 9.40
C PRO A 120 -3.66 -1.85 9.31
N ALA A 121 -3.43 -3.14 9.06
CA ALA A 121 -2.12 -3.77 8.94
C ALA A 121 -1.69 -3.99 7.47
N ALA A 122 -2.32 -3.33 6.51
CA ALA A 122 -1.96 -3.40 5.11
C ALA A 122 -0.53 -2.90 4.89
N ASP A 123 0.25 -3.59 4.04
CA ASP A 123 1.66 -3.23 3.83
C ASP A 123 1.84 -2.16 2.74
N THR A 124 1.01 -2.15 1.67
CA THR A 124 1.16 -1.17 0.58
C THR A 124 0.54 0.19 0.90
N VAL A 125 -0.48 0.20 1.75
CA VAL A 125 -1.27 1.40 2.08
C VAL A 125 -0.43 2.53 2.70
N PRO A 126 0.51 2.29 3.64
CA PRO A 126 1.34 3.37 4.18
C PRO A 126 2.16 4.10 3.12
N ALA A 127 2.75 3.38 2.15
CA ALA A 127 3.51 4.00 1.08
C ALA A 127 2.63 4.90 0.19
N LEU A 128 1.45 4.41 -0.19
CA LEU A 128 0.48 5.17 -0.97
C LEU A 128 -0.07 6.38 -0.20
N LEU A 129 -0.38 6.20 1.08
CA LEU A 129 -0.92 7.27 1.92
C LEU A 129 0.13 8.38 2.17
N ALA A 130 1.40 8.00 2.39
CA ALA A 130 2.51 8.95 2.49
C ALA A 130 2.66 9.73 1.18
N ALA A 131 2.52 9.08 0.03
CA ALA A 131 2.60 9.73 -1.28
C ALA A 131 1.43 10.67 -1.60
N GLY A 132 0.35 10.64 -0.84
CA GLY A 132 -0.85 11.43 -1.14
C GLY A 132 -1.66 10.84 -2.29
N ALA A 133 -1.71 9.52 -2.37
CA ALA A 133 -2.42 8.82 -3.43
C ALA A 133 -3.93 9.11 -3.43
N ALA A 134 -4.51 9.16 -4.62
CA ALA A 134 -5.94 9.18 -4.88
C ALA A 134 -6.40 7.87 -5.52
N ILE A 135 -7.64 7.50 -5.29
CA ILE A 135 -8.26 6.25 -5.76
C ILE A 135 -9.29 6.58 -6.83
N ASP A 136 -9.14 6.00 -8.01
CA ASP A 136 -10.13 6.11 -9.08
C ASP A 136 -11.12 4.94 -8.99
N ILE A 137 -12.40 5.27 -8.95
CA ILE A 137 -13.50 4.35 -8.74
C ILE A 137 -14.48 4.50 -9.90
N VAL A 138 -14.82 3.39 -10.53
CA VAL A 138 -15.89 3.35 -11.54
C VAL A 138 -17.20 3.14 -10.82
N THR A 139 -18.18 4.01 -11.13
CA THR A 139 -19.54 3.99 -10.58
C THR A 139 -20.47 3.04 -11.36
N PRO A 140 -21.62 2.64 -10.79
CA PRO A 140 -22.53 1.70 -11.44
C PRO A 140 -23.07 2.17 -12.80
N ASP A 141 -23.17 3.46 -13.03
CA ASP A 141 -23.57 4.09 -14.29
C ASP A 141 -22.43 4.22 -15.31
N GLY A 142 -21.23 3.72 -14.97
CA GLY A 142 -20.03 3.79 -15.82
C GLY A 142 -19.26 5.10 -15.70
N GLY A 143 -19.65 5.99 -14.79
CA GLY A 143 -18.90 7.21 -14.46
C GLY A 143 -17.60 6.91 -13.71
N LEU A 144 -16.80 7.96 -13.49
CA LEU A 144 -15.57 7.89 -12.72
C LEU A 144 -15.62 8.90 -11.58
N ARG A 145 -15.31 8.47 -10.35
CA ARG A 145 -15.05 9.36 -9.22
C ARG A 145 -13.66 9.11 -8.65
N THR A 146 -13.06 10.15 -8.12
CA THR A 146 -11.75 10.10 -7.48
C THR A 146 -11.87 10.50 -6.03
N VAL A 147 -11.21 9.75 -5.13
CA VAL A 147 -11.24 9.98 -3.68
C VAL A 147 -9.81 9.98 -3.13
N ASP A 148 -9.46 10.89 -2.22
CA ASP A 148 -8.18 10.82 -1.49
C ASP A 148 -8.11 9.49 -0.70
N LEU A 149 -6.96 8.84 -0.70
CA LEU A 149 -6.80 7.56 -0.01
C LEU A 149 -7.10 7.66 1.50
N ALA A 150 -6.83 8.81 2.14
CA ALA A 150 -7.16 9.00 3.55
C ALA A 150 -8.68 9.05 3.79
N GLU A 151 -9.45 9.59 2.84
CA GLU A 151 -10.90 9.65 2.90
C GLU A 151 -11.54 8.30 2.51
N PHE A 152 -10.87 7.55 1.63
CA PHE A 152 -11.31 6.20 1.24
C PHE A 152 -11.31 5.22 2.42
N LEU A 153 -10.41 5.37 3.40
CA LEU A 153 -10.27 4.47 4.55
C LEU A 153 -11.17 4.89 5.73
N LEU A 154 -12.37 4.37 5.82
CA LEU A 154 -13.37 4.75 6.83
C LEU A 154 -13.19 4.07 8.18
N GLY A 155 -12.42 2.99 8.28
CA GLY A 155 -12.21 2.22 9.52
C GLY A 155 -11.74 0.79 9.24
N PRO A 156 -11.57 -0.04 10.27
CA PRO A 156 -11.11 -1.40 10.08
C PRO A 156 -12.05 -2.18 9.16
N ARG A 157 -11.55 -2.63 8.01
CA ARG A 157 -12.29 -3.34 6.95
C ARG A 157 -13.49 -2.55 6.40
N ARG A 158 -13.45 -1.24 6.47
CA ARG A 158 -14.48 -0.35 5.94
C ARG A 158 -13.84 0.69 5.06
N VAL A 159 -14.31 0.80 3.83
CA VAL A 159 -13.84 1.73 2.81
C VAL A 159 -15.00 2.44 2.14
N ASP A 160 -14.76 3.59 1.54
CA ASP A 160 -15.71 4.36 0.76
C ASP A 160 -15.89 3.73 -0.64
N LEU A 161 -16.60 2.61 -0.67
CA LEU A 161 -16.93 1.89 -1.90
C LEU A 161 -18.38 1.40 -1.82
N ALA A 162 -19.25 1.92 -2.67
CA ALA A 162 -20.65 1.55 -2.73
C ALA A 162 -20.87 0.23 -3.50
N ALA A 163 -22.06 -0.33 -3.38
CA ALA A 163 -22.43 -1.52 -4.16
C ALA A 163 -22.38 -1.22 -5.67
N GLY A 164 -21.76 -2.11 -6.43
CA GLY A 164 -21.58 -1.95 -7.89
C GLY A 164 -20.39 -1.07 -8.28
N GLU A 165 -19.74 -0.39 -7.34
CA GLU A 165 -18.48 0.33 -7.58
C GLU A 165 -17.27 -0.60 -7.54
N TRP A 166 -16.20 -0.22 -8.26
CA TRP A 166 -14.94 -0.93 -8.21
C TRP A 166 -13.76 0.00 -8.45
N VAL A 167 -12.64 -0.30 -7.79
CA VAL A 167 -11.38 0.46 -7.92
C VAL A 167 -10.68 0.05 -9.19
N THR A 168 -10.40 1.02 -10.07
CA THR A 168 -9.73 0.78 -11.36
C THR A 168 -8.25 1.14 -11.35
N SER A 169 -7.87 2.20 -10.62
CA SER A 169 -6.48 2.68 -10.53
C SER A 169 -6.22 3.44 -9.23
N VAL A 170 -4.94 3.59 -8.94
CA VAL A 170 -4.41 4.46 -7.90
C VAL A 170 -3.54 5.50 -8.58
N ARG A 171 -3.86 6.77 -8.41
CA ARG A 171 -3.03 7.88 -8.87
C ARG A 171 -2.13 8.36 -7.75
N VAL A 172 -0.86 8.54 -8.06
CA VAL A 172 0.17 8.93 -7.10
C VAL A 172 0.88 10.15 -7.67
N PRO A 173 0.82 11.32 -7.01
CA PRO A 173 1.72 12.42 -7.36
C PRO A 173 3.15 11.92 -7.37
N GLN A 174 3.97 12.41 -8.30
CA GLN A 174 5.34 11.89 -8.48
C GLN A 174 6.06 11.82 -7.13
N PRO A 175 6.41 10.60 -6.67
CA PRO A 175 6.94 10.44 -5.34
C PRO A 175 8.39 10.94 -5.27
N PRO A 176 8.86 11.40 -4.09
CA PRO A 176 10.27 11.70 -3.86
C PRO A 176 11.16 10.49 -4.17
N VAL A 177 12.36 10.76 -4.66
CA VAL A 177 13.35 9.72 -4.99
C VAL A 177 13.87 9.02 -3.72
N GLU A 178 13.89 9.72 -2.58
CA GLU A 178 14.30 9.15 -1.29
C GLU A 178 13.06 8.72 -0.49
N GLY A 179 13.01 7.45 -0.14
CA GLY A 179 11.92 6.89 0.63
C GLY A 179 12.14 5.40 0.93
N GLY A 180 11.30 4.84 1.77
CA GLY A 180 11.39 3.44 2.12
C GLY A 180 10.20 2.93 2.91
N PHE A 181 10.28 1.65 3.26
CA PHE A 181 9.29 0.95 4.04
C PHE A 181 9.97 -0.03 4.99
N ARG A 182 9.45 -0.13 6.21
CA ARG A 182 9.85 -1.12 7.20
C ARG A 182 8.63 -1.70 7.88
N LYS A 183 8.71 -2.99 8.23
CA LYS A 183 7.68 -3.62 9.05
C LYS A 183 8.27 -4.50 10.15
N ILE A 184 7.57 -4.57 11.25
CA ILE A 184 7.79 -5.49 12.36
C ILE A 184 6.67 -6.52 12.33
N GLY A 185 7.01 -7.78 12.37
CA GLY A 185 6.09 -8.91 12.41
C GLY A 185 6.65 -10.05 13.22
N GLY A 186 5.86 -11.09 13.48
CA GLY A 186 6.26 -12.24 14.29
C GLY A 186 7.29 -13.17 13.64
N ARG A 187 7.64 -12.95 12.37
CA ARG A 187 8.64 -13.73 11.60
C ARG A 187 9.13 -12.91 10.40
N ARG A 188 10.26 -13.34 9.80
CA ARG A 188 10.90 -12.60 8.69
C ARG A 188 10.07 -12.54 7.40
N ALA A 189 9.25 -13.55 7.12
CA ALA A 189 8.43 -13.62 5.92
C ALA A 189 7.00 -14.05 6.25
N GLN A 190 6.04 -13.73 5.38
CA GLN A 190 4.63 -14.09 5.48
C GLN A 190 3.99 -13.69 6.84
N ALA A 191 4.48 -12.63 7.47
CA ALA A 191 3.93 -12.10 8.70
C ALA A 191 2.91 -11.00 8.41
N ILE A 192 1.82 -10.96 9.18
CA ILE A 192 1.00 -9.76 9.29
C ILE A 192 1.81 -8.74 10.09
N SER A 193 1.80 -7.50 9.67
CA SER A 193 2.48 -6.42 10.37
C SER A 193 1.92 -6.22 11.77
N PHE A 194 2.80 -6.30 12.78
CA PHE A 194 2.49 -5.77 14.12
C PHE A 194 2.48 -4.25 14.07
N LEU A 195 3.33 -3.71 13.18
CA LEU A 195 3.43 -2.31 12.85
C LEU A 195 4.28 -2.17 11.59
N ASN A 196 4.00 -1.16 10.77
CA ASN A 196 4.83 -0.79 9.64
C ASN A 196 4.89 0.73 9.47
N LEU A 197 5.97 1.21 8.87
CA LEU A 197 6.24 2.61 8.57
C LEU A 197 6.64 2.74 7.10
N ALA A 198 6.04 3.68 6.39
CA ALA A 198 6.54 4.21 5.13
C ALA A 198 6.95 5.66 5.31
N TRP A 199 8.02 6.04 4.65
CA TRP A 199 8.52 7.40 4.66
C TRP A 199 8.94 7.84 3.26
N GLN A 200 8.87 9.16 3.02
CA GLN A 200 9.30 9.83 1.80
C GLN A 200 9.73 11.26 2.12
N TRP A 201 10.78 11.73 1.47
CA TRP A 201 11.25 13.10 1.56
C TRP A 201 12.20 13.44 0.40
N HIS A 202 12.47 14.71 0.20
CA HIS A 202 13.61 15.20 -0.54
C HIS A 202 14.72 15.54 0.44
N ARG A 203 15.96 15.28 0.04
CA ARG A 203 17.14 15.71 0.81
C ARG A 203 17.82 16.82 0.04
N GLU A 204 17.85 18.00 0.64
CA GLU A 204 18.54 19.15 0.10
C GLU A 204 20.05 18.94 0.09
N PRO A 205 20.82 19.72 -0.73
CA PRO A 205 22.28 19.60 -0.77
C PRO A 205 22.96 19.83 0.59
N ASP A 206 22.37 20.62 1.49
CA ASP A 206 22.86 20.84 2.85
C ASP A 206 22.43 19.73 3.84
N GLY A 207 21.69 18.72 3.37
CA GLY A 207 21.23 17.57 4.14
C GLY A 207 19.90 17.75 4.84
N ARG A 208 19.23 18.91 4.74
CA ARG A 208 17.88 19.13 5.28
C ARG A 208 16.87 18.27 4.55
N LEU A 209 15.83 17.87 5.28
CA LEU A 209 14.70 17.10 4.72
C LEU A 209 13.58 18.05 4.36
N THR A 210 13.04 17.94 3.14
CA THR A 210 11.88 18.72 2.67
C THR A 210 10.83 17.80 2.06
N GLY A 211 9.55 18.24 2.08
CA GLY A 211 8.45 17.42 1.62
C GLY A 211 8.31 16.12 2.42
N VAL A 212 8.58 16.18 3.72
CA VAL A 212 8.58 15.00 4.60
C VAL A 212 7.19 14.43 4.72
N ARG A 213 7.05 13.16 4.38
CA ARG A 213 5.79 12.41 4.46
C ARG A 213 6.02 11.08 5.13
N LEU A 214 5.27 10.85 6.19
CA LEU A 214 5.32 9.64 7.00
C LEU A 214 3.93 9.05 7.13
N ALA A 215 3.82 7.72 7.01
CA ALA A 215 2.57 7.02 7.31
C ALA A 215 2.85 5.68 7.99
N MET A 216 1.97 5.29 8.92
CA MET A 216 2.15 4.11 9.74
C MET A 216 0.87 3.28 9.81
N GLY A 217 1.04 1.97 9.70
CA GLY A 217 -0.03 1.01 9.85
C GLY A 217 0.02 0.27 11.19
N SER A 218 -1.11 -0.30 11.59
CA SER A 218 -1.32 -1.04 12.84
C SER A 218 -1.16 -0.21 14.12
N VAL A 219 -1.31 1.11 14.03
CA VAL A 219 -1.20 2.04 15.16
C VAL A 219 -2.45 2.87 15.40
N ALA A 220 -3.49 2.66 14.62
CA ALA A 220 -4.79 3.33 14.70
C ALA A 220 -5.85 2.44 14.03
N PRO A 221 -7.15 2.79 14.03
CA PRO A 221 -8.19 2.04 13.32
C PRO A 221 -7.97 1.91 11.82
N THR A 222 -7.27 2.87 11.20
CA THR A 222 -6.80 2.83 9.81
C THR A 222 -5.28 3.06 9.77
N VAL A 223 -4.69 2.95 8.59
CA VAL A 223 -3.35 3.50 8.33
C VAL A 223 -3.43 5.02 8.44
N VAL A 224 -2.48 5.64 9.15
CA VAL A 224 -2.48 7.08 9.44
C VAL A 224 -1.23 7.78 8.93
N ARG A 225 -1.37 9.04 8.53
CA ARG A 225 -0.23 9.95 8.29
C ARG A 225 0.29 10.46 9.64
N LEU A 226 1.60 10.42 9.84
CA LEU A 226 2.26 11.00 11.02
C LEU A 226 2.56 12.48 10.75
N ARG A 227 1.52 13.31 10.79
CA ARG A 227 1.61 14.73 10.40
C ARG A 227 2.43 15.54 11.39
N THR A 228 2.25 15.28 12.68
CA THR A 228 2.95 16.00 13.76
C THR A 228 4.44 15.68 13.73
N ALA A 229 4.78 14.39 13.61
CA ALA A 229 6.18 13.96 13.50
C ALA A 229 6.84 14.47 12.20
N ALA A 230 6.14 14.47 11.08
CA ALA A 230 6.64 15.00 9.81
C ALA A 230 6.91 16.51 9.87
N ALA A 231 6.03 17.28 10.52
CA ALA A 231 6.22 18.72 10.68
C ALA A 231 7.47 19.09 11.49
N VAL A 232 7.87 18.24 12.47
CA VAL A 232 9.13 18.46 13.22
C VAL A 232 10.35 18.26 12.33
N LEU A 233 10.28 17.39 11.33
CA LEU A 233 11.39 17.07 10.43
C LEU A 233 11.49 18.01 9.23
N GLU A 234 10.41 18.73 8.91
CA GLU A 234 10.33 19.60 7.73
C GLU A 234 11.38 20.71 7.79
N ALA A 235 12.17 20.84 6.73
CA ALA A 235 13.28 21.79 6.58
C ALA A 235 14.38 21.67 7.67
N GLN A 236 14.50 20.51 8.34
CA GLN A 236 15.50 20.25 9.38
C GLN A 236 16.59 19.29 8.92
N LEU A 237 17.80 19.45 9.49
CA LEU A 237 18.81 18.40 9.48
C LEU A 237 18.37 17.30 10.48
N PRO A 238 18.41 16.02 10.11
CA PRO A 238 18.03 14.94 11.01
C PRO A 238 19.13 14.65 12.06
N THR A 239 19.41 15.66 12.89
CA THR A 239 20.29 15.51 14.07
C THR A 239 19.60 14.66 15.14
N GLN A 240 20.36 14.16 16.11
CA GLN A 240 19.79 13.35 17.20
C GLN A 240 18.63 14.08 17.91
N ASP A 241 18.80 15.37 18.22
CA ASP A 241 17.79 16.16 18.93
C ASP A 241 16.50 16.30 18.09
N VAL A 242 16.61 16.57 16.79
CA VAL A 242 15.49 16.67 15.86
C VAL A 242 14.78 15.32 15.73
N VAL A 243 15.53 14.23 15.63
CA VAL A 243 14.97 12.88 15.57
C VAL A 243 14.24 12.52 16.86
N ASP A 244 14.81 12.85 18.01
CA ASP A 244 14.17 12.60 19.31
C ASP A 244 12.89 13.43 19.48
N ALA A 245 12.87 14.68 19.02
CA ALA A 245 11.68 15.51 18.99
C ALA A 245 10.60 14.95 18.05
N ALA A 246 10.97 14.49 16.85
CA ALA A 246 10.05 13.86 15.92
C ALA A 246 9.47 12.55 16.47
N VAL A 247 10.30 11.75 17.14
CA VAL A 247 9.86 10.51 17.82
C VAL A 247 8.87 10.81 18.95
N ALA A 248 9.11 11.84 19.76
CA ALA A 248 8.19 12.25 20.80
C ALA A 248 6.83 12.75 20.22
N ALA A 249 6.85 13.36 19.03
CA ALA A 249 5.67 13.84 18.35
C ALA A 249 4.76 12.72 17.78
N ILE A 250 5.28 11.49 17.60
CA ILE A 250 4.49 10.35 17.07
C ILE A 250 3.23 10.10 17.91
N ASP A 251 3.30 10.23 19.23
CA ASP A 251 2.19 9.91 20.12
C ASP A 251 0.93 10.76 19.88
N ALA A 252 1.09 11.94 19.29
CA ALA A 252 -0.05 12.77 18.87
C ALA A 252 -0.76 12.24 17.62
N ASP A 253 -0.08 11.44 16.79
CA ASP A 253 -0.58 10.94 15.51
C ASP A 253 -1.17 9.52 15.61
N ILE A 254 -0.91 8.77 16.70
CA ILE A 254 -1.24 7.35 16.82
C ILE A 254 -2.15 7.04 18.03
N SER A 255 -2.98 6.00 17.89
CA SER A 255 -3.86 5.48 18.93
C SER A 255 -3.91 3.93 18.91
N PRO A 256 -2.76 3.26 19.15
CA PRO A 256 -2.68 1.81 19.08
C PRO A 256 -3.49 1.13 20.19
N ILE A 257 -4.03 -0.05 19.86
CA ILE A 257 -4.75 -0.93 20.78
C ILE A 257 -3.89 -2.13 21.18
N ASP A 258 -4.28 -2.78 22.29
CA ASP A 258 -3.82 -4.12 22.61
C ASP A 258 -4.61 -5.15 21.80
N ASP A 259 -3.92 -6.09 21.16
CA ASP A 259 -4.54 -7.23 20.48
C ASP A 259 -3.67 -8.50 20.66
N LEU A 260 -4.11 -9.61 20.05
CA LEU A 260 -3.39 -10.89 20.11
C LEU A 260 -1.97 -10.84 19.48
N ARG A 261 -1.63 -9.80 18.74
CA ARG A 261 -0.35 -9.65 18.04
C ARG A 261 0.65 -8.86 18.86
N ALA A 262 0.21 -7.75 19.46
CA ALA A 262 1.09 -6.84 20.19
C ALA A 262 0.28 -5.90 21.12
N SER A 263 0.88 -5.48 22.23
CA SER A 263 0.32 -4.44 23.09
C SER A 263 0.49 -3.05 22.48
N ALA A 264 -0.37 -2.12 22.88
CA ALA A 264 -0.27 -0.70 22.52
C ALA A 264 1.09 -0.10 22.93
N HIS A 265 1.59 -0.48 24.11
CA HIS A 265 2.92 -0.08 24.60
C HIS A 265 4.05 -0.57 23.67
N TYR A 266 4.00 -1.85 23.26
CA TYR A 266 4.98 -2.40 22.33
C TYR A 266 4.95 -1.65 20.99
N ARG A 267 3.75 -1.37 20.45
CA ARG A 267 3.60 -0.64 19.18
C ARG A 267 4.18 0.77 19.26
N ARG A 268 3.98 1.51 20.35
CA ARG A 268 4.61 2.85 20.54
C ARG A 268 6.13 2.76 20.57
N ARG A 269 6.69 1.80 21.31
CA ARG A 269 8.15 1.60 21.34
C ARG A 269 8.72 1.26 19.97
N CYS A 270 8.04 0.39 19.23
CA CYS A 270 8.45 0.00 17.88
C CYS A 270 8.31 1.16 16.89
N ALA A 271 7.27 1.99 17.00
CA ALA A 271 7.09 3.19 16.17
C ALA A 271 8.28 4.15 16.31
N ALA A 272 8.68 4.41 17.55
CA ALA A 272 9.88 5.21 17.84
C ALA A 272 11.16 4.61 17.22
N GLY A 273 11.33 3.28 17.35
CA GLY A 273 12.48 2.57 16.78
C GLY A 273 12.54 2.63 15.26
N LEU A 274 11.41 2.41 14.58
CA LEU A 274 11.35 2.47 13.11
C LEU A 274 11.63 3.87 12.57
N LEU A 275 11.13 4.92 13.22
CA LEU A 275 11.41 6.29 12.78
C LEU A 275 12.88 6.64 12.96
N ARG A 276 13.51 6.26 14.10
CA ARG A 276 14.95 6.42 14.29
C ARG A 276 15.77 5.69 13.22
N GLU A 277 15.43 4.43 12.93
CA GLU A 277 16.12 3.64 11.90
C GLU A 277 16.00 4.27 10.51
N ALA A 278 14.85 4.86 10.18
CA ALA A 278 14.65 5.54 8.90
C ALA A 278 15.50 6.80 8.75
N LEU A 279 15.67 7.55 9.83
CA LEU A 279 16.38 8.85 9.83
C LEU A 279 17.88 8.73 10.11
N LEU A 280 18.27 7.83 11.01
CA LEU A 280 19.64 7.58 11.45
C LEU A 280 19.98 6.09 11.25
N PRO A 281 20.16 5.63 10.01
CA PRO A 281 20.51 4.23 9.77
C PRO A 281 21.85 3.89 10.46
N PRO A 282 22.00 2.67 11.02
CA PRO A 282 23.22 2.24 11.68
C PRO A 282 24.43 2.47 10.78
N SER A 283 25.49 3.05 11.34
CA SER A 283 26.75 3.27 10.63
C SER A 283 27.33 1.93 10.17
N GLY A 284 27.42 1.71 8.85
CA GLY A 284 27.97 0.50 8.24
C GLY A 284 27.00 -0.28 7.33
N THR A 285 25.71 0.00 7.31
CA THR A 285 24.81 -0.53 6.29
C THR A 285 24.79 0.44 5.12
N ALA A 286 25.54 0.11 4.06
CA ALA A 286 25.44 0.84 2.81
C ALA A 286 23.98 0.88 2.35
N ARG A 287 23.46 2.05 2.00
CA ARG A 287 22.09 2.28 1.53
C ARG A 287 21.69 1.38 0.33
N ALA A 288 22.66 0.77 -0.34
CA ALA A 288 22.49 -0.01 -1.57
C ALA A 288 21.95 -1.44 -1.35
N ASP A 289 22.15 -2.06 -0.19
CA ASP A 289 21.91 -3.51 -0.03
C ASP A 289 20.48 -3.89 0.43
N GLN A 290 19.58 -2.93 0.57
CA GLN A 290 18.21 -3.19 1.01
C GLN A 290 17.18 -3.20 -0.14
N TYR A 291 17.62 -2.83 -1.33
CA TYR A 291 16.84 -2.97 -2.56
C TYR A 291 17.37 -4.18 -3.32
N VAL A 292 16.65 -5.29 -3.28
CA VAL A 292 16.89 -6.40 -4.22
C VAL A 292 16.55 -5.84 -5.60
N THR A 293 17.56 -5.31 -6.29
CA THR A 293 17.51 -5.12 -7.73
C THR A 293 17.24 -6.50 -8.33
N PRO A 294 16.18 -6.71 -9.10
CA PRO A 294 16.04 -7.93 -9.89
C PRO A 294 17.25 -7.99 -10.82
N THR A 295 18.05 -9.01 -10.68
CA THR A 295 19.16 -9.31 -11.59
C THR A 295 18.61 -9.31 -13.00
N THR A 296 19.12 -8.41 -13.83
CA THR A 296 18.96 -8.42 -15.28
C THR A 296 19.22 -9.84 -15.76
N ARG A 297 18.18 -10.55 -16.21
CA ARG A 297 18.39 -11.76 -17.00
C ARG A 297 19.10 -11.31 -18.28
N GLU A 298 20.37 -11.62 -18.38
CA GLU A 298 21.07 -11.60 -19.66
C GLU A 298 20.23 -12.36 -20.68
N LYS A 299 19.79 -11.62 -21.70
CA LYS A 299 19.29 -12.22 -22.94
C LYS A 299 20.49 -12.85 -23.61
N ASN A 300 20.76 -14.10 -23.35
CA ASN A 300 21.57 -14.91 -24.25
C ASN A 300 20.63 -15.59 -25.24
N GLN A 301 20.92 -15.30 -26.49
CA GLN A 301 20.53 -15.76 -27.81
C GLN A 301 19.80 -17.10 -27.89
#